data_e3ed72982a574ffe14078f3954e040cf
#
_entry.id   e3ed72982a574ffe14078f3954e040cf
#
_cell.length_a   1.000
_cell.length_b   1.000
_cell.length_c   1.000
_cell.angle_alpha   90.00
_cell.angle_beta   90.00
_cell.angle_gamma   90.00
#
_symmetry.space_group_name_H-M   'P 1'
#
loop_
_entity.id
_entity.type
_entity.pdbx_description
1 polymer ?
#
loop_
_entity_poly.entity_id
_entity_poly.type
_entity_poly.pdbx_seq_one_letter_code
_entity_poly.pdbx_strand_id
1 'polypeptide(L)'
;MITRNSAVPVRPSKGWRTAFQLAMAMVLTACTSASLKEDIVKAPLSYAEAPATEGILAEVALGIQDEHGDQFSGFRILDSSRDGLYWRLALIDSATSSLDIQTYLWYPDFSGKLMLERAILAARRGVKVRLIIDDLILHGHDQFIANMQAQPNIEFRIFNPWQERGSLAGRAAEMLAEMERLNTRMHDKLLIVDGRAAVIGGRNIGDHYFGLSDTYNFHDTDLLGIGHIGLQANDMFDRFWNSDWVVSAENLTTVADQATAQAQWKTLQENSATATELAAFPRKPKDWTEDIRSRVPGLRIGTSKLVYDEASDDQIDQTVISSMFNFFGLAKEKLLIMNAYVIPSQRGIDFMQGLSDRGVDVRILTNSLSSHDVPAVNAHYEPWRDDFLNAGVELFELRSDPAIQSTIVEVPPVTGEFTGLHSKCAVADGRYVFIGSMNLDPRSADINTEMGAFVDSTELAADLERIIERDMSGANAWHVHFNEDGDIVWTNDEETLDSQPARDGMQRVMNTLMKLGPKDQY
;
A
#
# COMPACT_ATOMS: atom_id res chain seq x y z
N MET A 1 46.05 54.79 12.33
CA MET A 1 46.55 53.68 13.20
C MET A 1 45.42 52.65 13.27
N ILE A 2 45.53 51.58 12.49
CA ILE A 2 44.55 50.50 12.43
C ILE A 2 45.27 49.27 12.98
N THR A 3 44.83 48.83 14.12
CA THR A 3 45.35 47.60 14.77
C THR A 3 44.63 46.37 14.20
N ARG A 4 45.39 45.51 13.55
CA ARG A 4 44.94 44.18 13.11
C ARG A 4 44.86 43.21 14.33
N ASN A 5 43.65 42.66 14.57
CA ASN A 5 43.49 41.50 15.46
C ASN A 5 43.72 40.23 14.67
N SER A 6 44.75 39.48 15.06
CA SER A 6 45.09 38.15 14.55
C SER A 6 44.27 37.11 15.29
N ALA A 7 43.37 36.43 14.56
CA ALA A 7 42.67 35.24 15.08
C ALA A 7 43.62 34.02 15.13
N VAL A 8 43.75 33.43 16.29
CA VAL A 8 44.50 32.19 16.54
C VAL A 8 43.62 31.00 16.13
N PRO A 9 44.12 30.05 15.30
CA PRO A 9 43.33 28.87 14.96
C PRO A 9 43.29 27.90 16.14
N VAL A 10 42.07 27.58 16.61
CA VAL A 10 41.83 26.55 17.63
C VAL A 10 42.05 25.19 16.98
N ARG A 11 43.05 24.44 17.39
CA ARG A 11 43.27 23.04 17.00
C ARG A 11 42.28 22.16 17.76
N PRO A 12 41.54 21.25 17.09
CA PRO A 12 40.64 20.31 17.76
C PRO A 12 41.44 19.33 18.61
N SER A 13 40.97 19.07 19.82
CA SER A 13 41.62 18.21 20.80
C SER A 13 41.70 16.75 20.32
N LYS A 14 42.78 16.04 20.69
CA LYS A 14 43.04 14.64 20.35
C LYS A 14 41.89 13.67 20.73
N GLY A 15 41.00 14.04 21.64
CA GLY A 15 39.86 13.22 22.10
C GLY A 15 38.78 13.03 21.07
N TRP A 16 38.57 14.00 20.16
CA TRP A 16 37.53 13.91 19.11
C TRP A 16 37.92 12.93 17.97
N ARG A 17 39.21 12.79 17.69
CA ARG A 17 39.69 11.83 16.68
C ARG A 17 39.54 10.38 17.14
N THR A 18 39.75 10.13 18.44
CA THR A 18 39.62 8.78 19.03
C THR A 18 38.13 8.38 19.14
N ALA A 19 37.23 9.32 19.48
CA ALA A 19 35.79 9.06 19.51
C ALA A 19 35.21 8.80 18.11
N PHE A 20 35.67 9.55 17.11
CA PHE A 20 35.24 9.34 15.72
C PHE A 20 35.80 8.04 15.12
N GLN A 21 37.02 7.65 15.45
CA GLN A 21 37.61 6.37 15.02
C GLN A 21 37.00 5.16 15.73
N LEU A 22 36.58 5.30 17.00
CA LEU A 22 35.83 4.26 17.71
C LEU A 22 34.38 4.12 17.18
N ALA A 23 33.71 5.22 16.83
CA ALA A 23 32.39 5.18 16.18
C ALA A 23 32.46 4.55 14.77
N MET A 24 33.52 4.88 14.01
CA MET A 24 33.73 4.31 12.67
C MET A 24 34.21 2.85 12.70
N ALA A 25 34.90 2.41 13.76
CA ALA A 25 35.28 1.01 13.96
C ALA A 25 34.11 0.13 14.42
N MET A 26 33.09 0.68 15.10
CA MET A 26 31.86 -0.03 15.46
C MET A 26 30.92 -0.22 14.25
N VAL A 27 31.01 0.62 13.23
CA VAL A 27 30.22 0.49 12.00
C VAL A 27 30.79 -0.58 11.04
N LEU A 28 32.07 -0.96 11.21
CA LEU A 28 32.75 -1.89 10.29
C LEU A 28 32.71 -3.37 10.74
N THR A 29 32.02 -3.71 11.84
CA THR A 29 31.91 -5.10 12.34
C THR A 29 30.49 -5.70 12.30
N ALA A 30 29.52 -5.00 11.74
CA ALA A 30 28.13 -5.50 11.61
C ALA A 30 27.82 -5.96 10.18
N CYS A 31 28.57 -6.95 9.68
CA CYS A 31 28.03 -7.88 8.69
C CYS A 31 27.34 -9.01 9.47
N THR A 32 26.18 -8.71 10.05
CA THR A 32 25.27 -9.75 10.54
C THR A 32 24.15 -9.88 9.52
N SER A 33 23.87 -11.11 9.11
CA SER A 33 22.74 -11.50 8.28
C SER A 33 21.46 -10.79 8.72
N ALA A 34 20.66 -10.35 7.77
CA ALA A 34 19.35 -9.71 7.98
C ALA A 34 18.30 -10.74 8.48
N SER A 35 18.57 -11.43 9.56
CA SER A 35 17.66 -12.41 10.15
C SER A 35 17.26 -11.99 11.57
N LEU A 36 16.03 -12.31 11.96
CA LEU A 36 15.58 -12.20 13.36
C LEU A 36 16.50 -13.02 14.26
N LYS A 37 16.76 -12.53 15.50
CA LYS A 37 17.62 -13.27 16.44
C LYS A 37 17.11 -14.69 16.66
N GLU A 38 18.03 -15.65 16.78
CA GLU A 38 17.75 -17.06 17.02
C GLU A 38 16.89 -17.34 18.28
N ASP A 39 16.83 -16.39 19.22
CA ASP A 39 16.06 -16.51 20.48
C ASP A 39 14.55 -16.26 20.32
N ILE A 40 14.05 -15.82 19.15
CA ILE A 40 12.62 -15.61 18.93
C ILE A 40 11.96 -16.95 18.66
N VAL A 41 11.04 -17.34 19.54
CA VAL A 41 10.26 -18.56 19.37
C VAL A 41 9.37 -18.44 18.13
N LYS A 42 9.65 -19.28 17.12
CA LYS A 42 8.82 -19.34 15.91
C LYS A 42 7.41 -19.82 16.26
N ALA A 43 6.41 -19.20 15.64
CA ALA A 43 5.04 -19.69 15.76
C ALA A 43 4.89 -21.06 15.09
N PRO A 44 4.02 -21.93 15.59
CA PRO A 44 3.70 -23.19 14.91
C PRO A 44 3.21 -22.95 13.49
N LEU A 45 3.59 -23.83 12.57
CA LEU A 45 3.05 -23.78 11.20
C LEU A 45 1.53 -24.02 11.25
N SER A 46 0.80 -23.16 10.57
CA SER A 46 -0.64 -23.33 10.37
C SER A 46 -1.03 -22.78 8.99
N TYR A 47 -2.13 -23.29 8.45
CA TYR A 47 -2.55 -23.03 7.09
C TYR A 47 -4.00 -22.56 7.05
N ALA A 48 -4.40 -21.98 5.89
CA ALA A 48 -5.77 -21.61 5.63
C ALA A 48 -6.73 -22.80 5.81
N GLU A 49 -7.93 -22.49 6.25
CA GLU A 49 -9.02 -23.46 6.22
C GLU A 49 -9.35 -23.83 4.76
N ALA A 50 -9.94 -25.01 4.55
CA ALA A 50 -10.47 -25.35 3.24
C ALA A 50 -11.50 -24.29 2.80
N PRO A 51 -11.56 -23.97 1.48
CA PRO A 51 -12.51 -22.98 0.99
C PRO A 51 -13.94 -23.31 1.39
N ALA A 52 -14.69 -22.35 1.90
CA ALA A 52 -16.06 -22.57 2.33
C ALA A 52 -16.94 -23.11 1.19
N THR A 53 -17.84 -24.02 1.53
CA THR A 53 -18.81 -24.60 0.60
C THR A 53 -20.22 -24.02 0.76
N GLU A 54 -20.41 -23.18 1.77
CA GLU A 54 -21.67 -22.54 2.12
C GLU A 54 -21.50 -21.01 2.25
N GLY A 55 -22.59 -20.27 2.21
CA GLY A 55 -22.62 -18.82 2.26
C GLY A 55 -22.57 -18.16 0.89
N ILE A 56 -22.88 -16.85 0.85
CA ILE A 56 -23.01 -16.11 -0.40
C ILE A 56 -21.73 -16.09 -1.26
N LEU A 57 -20.55 -16.03 -0.61
CA LEU A 57 -19.28 -15.99 -1.35
C LEU A 57 -18.98 -17.35 -2.00
N ALA A 58 -19.34 -18.45 -1.33
CA ALA A 58 -19.24 -19.79 -1.92
C ALA A 58 -20.25 -19.96 -3.07
N GLU A 59 -21.50 -19.53 -2.89
CA GLU A 59 -22.53 -19.54 -3.96
C GLU A 59 -22.01 -18.84 -5.22
N VAL A 60 -21.48 -17.62 -5.10
CA VAL A 60 -20.97 -16.85 -6.24
C VAL A 60 -19.74 -17.50 -6.86
N ALA A 61 -18.75 -17.91 -6.03
CA ALA A 61 -17.52 -18.52 -6.53
C ALA A 61 -17.77 -19.83 -7.27
N LEU A 62 -18.63 -20.70 -6.71
CA LEU A 62 -19.00 -21.98 -7.35
C LEU A 62 -19.83 -21.74 -8.62
N GLY A 63 -20.73 -20.75 -8.63
CA GLY A 63 -21.47 -20.37 -9.83
C GLY A 63 -20.55 -19.94 -10.98
N ILE A 64 -19.51 -19.12 -10.69
CA ILE A 64 -18.49 -18.73 -11.68
C ILE A 64 -17.71 -19.94 -12.18
N GLN A 65 -17.30 -20.82 -11.25
CA GLN A 65 -16.58 -22.05 -11.57
C GLN A 65 -17.41 -22.98 -12.49
N ASP A 66 -18.68 -23.18 -12.18
CA ASP A 66 -19.59 -24.01 -12.97
C ASP A 66 -19.82 -23.47 -14.38
N GLU A 67 -19.90 -22.15 -14.54
CA GLU A 67 -20.18 -21.51 -15.83
C GLU A 67 -18.92 -21.33 -16.69
N HIS A 68 -17.76 -21.00 -16.08
CA HIS A 68 -16.55 -20.57 -16.80
C HIS A 68 -15.34 -21.49 -16.60
N GLY A 69 -15.32 -22.31 -15.55
CA GLY A 69 -14.24 -23.24 -15.20
C GLY A 69 -13.44 -22.82 -13.95
N ASP A 70 -12.66 -23.76 -13.42
CA ASP A 70 -12.00 -23.67 -12.12
C ASP A 70 -11.02 -22.50 -11.96
N GLN A 71 -10.42 -22.04 -13.06
CA GLN A 71 -9.38 -21.00 -13.06
C GLN A 71 -9.95 -19.58 -13.14
N PHE A 72 -11.28 -19.44 -13.30
CA PHE A 72 -11.91 -18.14 -13.46
C PHE A 72 -12.34 -17.51 -12.13
N SER A 73 -12.37 -16.20 -12.15
CA SER A 73 -12.91 -15.36 -11.08
C SER A 73 -13.76 -14.25 -11.68
N GLY A 74 -14.68 -13.74 -10.88
CA GLY A 74 -15.38 -12.51 -11.17
C GLY A 74 -14.71 -11.34 -10.44
N PHE A 75 -14.37 -10.27 -11.16
CA PHE A 75 -13.62 -9.13 -10.67
C PHE A 75 -14.44 -7.84 -10.65
N ARG A 76 -14.10 -6.96 -9.73
CA ARG A 76 -14.60 -5.59 -9.68
C ARG A 76 -13.49 -4.65 -9.20
N ILE A 77 -13.35 -3.51 -9.88
CA ILE A 77 -12.46 -2.44 -9.45
C ILE A 77 -13.15 -1.61 -8.36
N LEU A 78 -12.42 -1.33 -7.28
CA LEU A 78 -12.85 -0.49 -6.17
C LEU A 78 -12.02 0.80 -6.21
N ASP A 79 -12.39 1.73 -7.08
CA ASP A 79 -11.69 3.01 -7.22
C ASP A 79 -12.21 4.08 -6.26
N SER A 80 -13.46 4.01 -5.81
CA SER A 80 -13.96 4.95 -4.82
C SER A 80 -13.58 4.53 -3.39
N SER A 81 -13.23 5.52 -2.57
CA SER A 81 -12.93 5.30 -1.15
C SER A 81 -14.10 4.66 -0.40
N ARG A 82 -15.32 5.06 -0.76
CA ARG A 82 -16.55 4.47 -0.22
C ARG A 82 -16.66 2.98 -0.54
N ASP A 83 -16.48 2.59 -1.80
CA ASP A 83 -16.56 1.18 -2.20
C ASP A 83 -15.43 0.37 -1.56
N GLY A 84 -14.25 0.96 -1.40
CA GLY A 84 -13.11 0.34 -0.72
C GLY A 84 -13.44 -0.15 0.69
N LEU A 85 -14.07 0.69 1.53
CA LEU A 85 -14.49 0.28 2.88
C LEU A 85 -15.79 -0.55 2.85
N TYR A 86 -16.76 -0.18 2.03
CA TYR A 86 -18.05 -0.88 1.92
C TYR A 86 -17.87 -2.37 1.63
N TRP A 87 -17.06 -2.72 0.63
CA TRP A 87 -16.82 -4.11 0.26
C TRP A 87 -16.03 -4.88 1.31
N ARG A 88 -15.07 -4.23 1.99
CA ARG A 88 -14.37 -4.87 3.11
C ARG A 88 -15.33 -5.24 4.24
N LEU A 89 -16.25 -4.33 4.60
CA LEU A 89 -17.29 -4.62 5.61
C LEU A 89 -18.23 -5.73 5.13
N ALA A 90 -18.66 -5.70 3.87
CA ALA A 90 -19.55 -6.71 3.29
C ALA A 90 -18.92 -8.11 3.34
N LEU A 91 -17.65 -8.22 2.97
CA LEU A 91 -16.92 -9.48 3.00
C LEU A 91 -16.73 -9.99 4.44
N ILE A 92 -16.26 -9.15 5.36
CA ILE A 92 -16.03 -9.53 6.77
C ILE A 92 -17.34 -9.97 7.44
N ASP A 93 -18.44 -9.27 7.20
CA ASP A 93 -19.73 -9.64 7.76
C ASP A 93 -20.27 -10.95 7.16
N SER A 94 -19.94 -11.25 5.89
CA SER A 94 -20.37 -12.46 5.17
C SER A 94 -19.48 -13.66 5.44
N ALA A 95 -18.36 -13.50 6.16
CA ALA A 95 -17.47 -14.60 6.50
C ALA A 95 -18.18 -15.71 7.28
N THR A 96 -17.99 -16.96 6.84
CA THR A 96 -18.60 -18.17 7.44
C THR A 96 -17.57 -19.08 8.10
N SER A 97 -16.35 -19.15 7.59
CA SER A 97 -15.30 -20.05 8.09
C SER A 97 -13.99 -19.35 8.42
N SER A 98 -13.48 -18.47 7.53
CA SER A 98 -12.18 -17.84 7.70
C SER A 98 -12.14 -16.38 7.25
N LEU A 99 -11.28 -15.61 7.90
CA LEU A 99 -10.95 -14.24 7.57
C LEU A 99 -9.44 -14.03 7.77
N ASP A 100 -8.73 -13.76 6.70
CA ASP A 100 -7.30 -13.46 6.73
C ASP A 100 -7.05 -12.03 6.27
N ILE A 101 -6.30 -11.25 7.06
CA ILE A 101 -5.96 -9.86 6.75
C ILE A 101 -4.46 -9.68 6.88
N GLN A 102 -3.84 -9.21 5.79
CA GLN A 102 -2.43 -8.82 5.74
C GLN A 102 -2.38 -7.35 5.33
N THR A 103 -1.68 -6.51 6.12
CA THR A 103 -1.59 -5.08 5.83
C THR A 103 -0.31 -4.46 6.36
N TYR A 104 0.20 -3.48 5.60
CA TYR A 104 1.35 -2.70 6.02
C TYR A 104 1.01 -1.78 7.19
N LEU A 105 -0.06 -0.95 7.06
CA LEU A 105 -0.48 -0.01 8.09
C LEU A 105 -1.93 -0.27 8.50
N TRP A 106 -2.16 -0.25 9.82
CA TRP A 106 -3.50 -0.27 10.42
C TRP A 106 -3.61 0.84 11.47
N TYR A 107 -4.30 1.92 11.11
CA TYR A 107 -4.46 3.08 11.99
C TYR A 107 -5.59 2.88 13.01
N PRO A 108 -5.43 3.39 14.26
CA PRO A 108 -6.47 3.31 15.29
C PRO A 108 -7.50 4.45 15.18
N ASP A 109 -7.88 4.81 13.95
CA ASP A 109 -8.84 5.85 13.59
C ASP A 109 -10.29 5.31 13.43
N PHE A 110 -11.19 6.05 12.76
CA PHE A 110 -12.59 5.63 12.64
C PHE A 110 -12.75 4.35 11.83
N SER A 111 -12.16 4.29 10.67
CA SER A 111 -12.25 3.13 9.76
C SER A 111 -11.50 1.92 10.33
N GLY A 112 -10.31 2.14 10.88
CA GLY A 112 -9.51 1.08 11.48
C GLY A 112 -10.21 0.44 12.69
N LYS A 113 -10.85 1.23 13.56
CA LYS A 113 -11.65 0.73 14.67
C LYS A 113 -12.89 -0.02 14.18
N LEU A 114 -13.58 0.48 13.15
CA LEU A 114 -14.75 -0.19 12.58
C LEU A 114 -14.39 -1.56 12.00
N MET A 115 -13.34 -1.64 11.20
CA MET A 115 -12.88 -2.91 10.61
C MET A 115 -12.46 -3.90 11.71
N LEU A 116 -11.76 -3.43 12.74
CA LEU A 116 -11.35 -4.27 13.86
C LEU A 116 -12.55 -4.80 14.65
N GLU A 117 -13.56 -3.96 14.91
CA GLU A 117 -14.80 -4.42 15.53
C GLU A 117 -15.47 -5.53 14.72
N ARG A 118 -15.53 -5.38 13.38
CA ARG A 118 -16.10 -6.40 12.49
C ARG A 118 -15.31 -7.69 12.50
N ALA A 119 -13.98 -7.64 12.50
CA ALA A 119 -13.13 -8.83 12.61
C ALA A 119 -13.35 -9.58 13.94
N ILE A 120 -13.44 -8.84 15.08
CA ILE A 120 -13.76 -9.44 16.38
C ILE A 120 -15.17 -10.06 16.37
N LEU A 121 -16.15 -9.39 15.78
CA LEU A 121 -17.52 -9.92 15.68
C LEU A 121 -17.58 -11.17 14.78
N ALA A 122 -16.80 -11.24 13.71
CA ALA A 122 -16.64 -12.43 12.90
C ALA A 122 -16.04 -13.58 13.73
N ALA A 123 -14.95 -13.33 14.45
CA ALA A 123 -14.34 -14.31 15.34
C ALA A 123 -15.31 -14.84 16.41
N ARG A 124 -16.14 -13.97 16.99
CA ARG A 124 -17.18 -14.36 17.96
C ARG A 124 -18.33 -15.18 17.35
N ARG A 125 -18.54 -15.09 16.03
CA ARG A 125 -19.45 -16.00 15.29
C ARG A 125 -18.85 -17.38 15.03
N GLY A 126 -17.55 -17.58 15.31
CA GLY A 126 -16.84 -18.82 15.09
C GLY A 126 -15.92 -18.79 13.86
N VAL A 127 -15.82 -17.67 13.16
CA VAL A 127 -14.89 -17.49 12.04
C VAL A 127 -13.46 -17.51 12.56
N LYS A 128 -12.57 -18.28 11.94
CA LYS A 128 -11.14 -18.23 12.23
C LYS A 128 -10.54 -16.98 11.61
N VAL A 129 -9.98 -16.11 12.45
CA VAL A 129 -9.40 -14.83 12.02
C VAL A 129 -7.88 -14.87 12.18
N ARG A 130 -7.13 -14.61 11.10
CA ARG A 130 -5.68 -14.48 11.12
C ARG A 130 -5.27 -13.08 10.63
N LEU A 131 -4.42 -12.41 11.40
CA LEU A 131 -3.95 -11.06 11.11
C LEU A 131 -2.43 -11.04 11.01
N ILE A 132 -1.89 -10.52 9.90
CA ILE A 132 -0.47 -10.14 9.77
C ILE A 132 -0.41 -8.63 9.58
N ILE A 133 0.30 -7.94 10.46
CA ILE A 133 0.51 -6.49 10.37
C ILE A 133 2.00 -6.20 10.50
N ASP A 134 2.52 -5.28 9.68
CA ASP A 134 3.89 -4.79 9.82
C ASP A 134 4.05 -3.97 11.10
N ASP A 135 5.20 -4.08 11.77
CA ASP A 135 5.45 -3.44 13.07
C ASP A 135 5.75 -1.92 12.97
N LEU A 136 5.74 -1.34 11.78
CA LEU A 136 6.16 0.07 11.61
C LEU A 136 5.43 1.02 12.58
N ILE A 137 4.11 0.85 12.73
CA ILE A 137 3.29 1.70 13.62
C ILE A 137 2.73 0.96 14.84
N LEU A 138 2.97 -0.36 14.98
CA LEU A 138 2.45 -1.15 16.10
C LEU A 138 3.34 -1.08 17.35
N HIS A 139 4.60 -0.74 17.20
CA HIS A 139 5.51 -0.63 18.35
C HIS A 139 4.98 0.40 19.38
N GLY A 140 4.95 0.00 20.65
CA GLY A 140 4.36 0.80 21.72
C GLY A 140 2.86 0.56 21.97
N HIS A 141 2.22 -0.33 21.19
CA HIS A 141 0.84 -0.76 21.37
C HIS A 141 0.71 -2.20 21.92
N ASP A 142 1.72 -2.71 22.62
CA ASP A 142 1.84 -4.11 23.04
C ASP A 142 0.65 -4.61 23.85
N GLN A 143 0.10 -3.79 24.75
CA GLN A 143 -1.09 -4.17 25.51
C GLN A 143 -2.32 -4.35 24.61
N PHE A 144 -2.46 -3.51 23.59
CA PHE A 144 -3.53 -3.66 22.60
C PHE A 144 -3.38 -4.99 21.83
N ILE A 145 -2.17 -5.29 21.36
CA ILE A 145 -1.85 -6.51 20.63
C ILE A 145 -2.14 -7.75 21.48
N ALA A 146 -1.67 -7.75 22.75
CA ALA A 146 -1.94 -8.84 23.70
C ALA A 146 -3.44 -9.07 23.94
N ASN A 147 -4.20 -8.01 24.06
CA ASN A 147 -5.65 -8.09 24.26
C ASN A 147 -6.38 -8.59 23.00
N MET A 148 -5.86 -8.29 21.81
CA MET A 148 -6.37 -8.83 20.54
C MET A 148 -6.10 -10.32 20.42
N GLN A 149 -4.87 -10.73 20.68
CA GLN A 149 -4.47 -12.16 20.67
C GLN A 149 -5.29 -13.00 21.65
N ALA A 150 -5.73 -12.41 22.76
CA ALA A 150 -6.57 -13.09 23.75
C ALA A 150 -8.05 -13.26 23.35
N GLN A 151 -8.48 -12.67 22.22
CA GLN A 151 -9.85 -12.89 21.73
C GLN A 151 -9.99 -14.31 21.15
N PRO A 152 -11.12 -15.00 21.37
CA PRO A 152 -11.33 -16.31 20.81
C PRO A 152 -11.31 -16.27 19.28
N ASN A 153 -10.73 -17.30 18.65
CA ASN A 153 -10.62 -17.46 17.20
C ASN A 153 -9.85 -16.36 16.48
N ILE A 154 -9.01 -15.59 17.19
CA ILE A 154 -8.09 -14.60 16.58
C ILE A 154 -6.66 -15.05 16.81
N GLU A 155 -5.90 -15.20 15.73
CA GLU A 155 -4.45 -15.32 15.75
C GLU A 155 -3.84 -14.03 15.16
N PHE A 156 -2.92 -13.43 15.89
CA PHE A 156 -2.25 -12.19 15.50
C PHE A 156 -0.74 -12.43 15.38
N ARG A 157 -0.18 -12.11 14.22
CA ARG A 157 1.26 -12.16 13.95
C ARG A 157 1.76 -10.81 13.46
N ILE A 158 3.02 -10.52 13.74
CA ILE A 158 3.68 -9.27 13.41
C ILE A 158 4.83 -9.55 12.44
N PHE A 159 4.83 -8.86 11.32
CA PHE A 159 5.94 -8.93 10.36
C PHE A 159 7.09 -8.03 10.80
N ASN A 160 8.30 -8.58 10.79
CA ASN A 160 9.57 -7.89 11.06
C ASN A 160 9.52 -6.97 12.30
N PRO A 161 9.21 -7.52 13.49
CA PRO A 161 9.02 -6.71 14.68
C PRO A 161 10.33 -6.09 15.19
N TRP A 162 10.19 -4.91 15.80
CA TRP A 162 11.21 -4.38 16.70
C TRP A 162 11.40 -5.35 17.87
N GLN A 163 12.62 -5.74 18.15
CA GLN A 163 12.95 -6.61 19.27
C GLN A 163 13.03 -5.81 20.57
N GLU A 164 13.47 -4.56 20.49
CA GLU A 164 13.52 -3.63 21.62
C GLU A 164 12.23 -2.79 21.66
N ARG A 165 11.27 -3.21 22.45
CA ARG A 165 9.95 -2.57 22.55
C ARG A 165 9.83 -1.56 23.70
N GLY A 166 10.79 -1.58 24.64
CA GLY A 166 10.67 -0.85 25.91
C GLY A 166 11.17 0.59 25.88
N SER A 167 12.36 0.85 25.31
CA SER A 167 13.04 2.13 25.46
C SER A 167 13.41 2.81 24.14
N LEU A 168 13.31 4.15 24.11
CA LEU A 168 13.76 4.92 22.95
C LEU A 168 15.25 4.71 22.64
N ALA A 169 16.09 4.62 23.69
CA ALA A 169 17.52 4.40 23.54
C ALA A 169 17.83 3.00 22.99
N GLY A 170 17.11 1.97 23.46
CA GLY A 170 17.24 0.61 22.94
C GLY A 170 16.85 0.52 21.47
N ARG A 171 15.70 1.12 21.08
CA ARG A 171 15.29 1.18 19.67
C ARG A 171 16.29 1.93 18.77
N ALA A 172 16.86 3.02 19.27
CA ALA A 172 17.92 3.73 18.53
C ALA A 172 19.17 2.87 18.35
N ALA A 173 19.53 2.05 19.34
CA ALA A 173 20.63 1.12 19.24
C ALA A 173 20.32 -0.05 18.27
N GLU A 174 19.12 -0.61 18.32
CA GLU A 174 18.66 -1.64 17.38
C GLU A 174 18.63 -1.10 15.94
N MET A 175 18.10 0.12 15.72
CA MET A 175 18.09 0.76 14.41
C MET A 175 19.50 0.90 13.82
N LEU A 176 20.50 1.24 14.65
CA LEU A 176 21.88 1.36 14.19
C LEU A 176 22.55 -0.01 13.93
N ALA A 177 22.14 -1.04 14.67
CA ALA A 177 22.73 -2.37 14.57
C ALA A 177 22.07 -3.21 13.45
N GLU A 178 20.77 -3.01 13.21
CA GLU A 178 19.94 -3.85 12.33
C GLU A 178 19.19 -3.00 11.29
N MET A 179 19.79 -1.91 10.81
CA MET A 179 19.13 -0.94 9.91
C MET A 179 18.62 -1.59 8.64
N GLU A 180 19.38 -2.53 8.05
CA GLU A 180 18.98 -3.24 6.83
C GLU A 180 17.71 -4.05 7.06
N ARG A 181 17.68 -4.88 8.11
CA ARG A 181 16.49 -5.64 8.50
C ARG A 181 15.30 -4.72 8.78
N LEU A 182 15.48 -3.72 9.65
CA LEU A 182 14.40 -2.81 10.05
C LEU A 182 13.90 -1.90 8.91
N ASN A 183 14.68 -1.72 7.85
CA ASN A 183 14.26 -0.99 6.66
C ASN A 183 13.34 -1.82 5.76
N THR A 184 13.46 -3.15 5.80
CA THR A 184 12.60 -4.08 5.05
C THR A 184 11.20 -4.10 5.64
N ARG A 185 10.17 -3.84 4.82
CA ARG A 185 8.77 -3.78 5.24
C ARG A 185 7.86 -4.64 4.36
N MET A 186 6.81 -5.16 4.96
CA MET A 186 5.74 -5.86 4.25
C MET A 186 4.76 -4.84 3.67
N HIS A 187 4.97 -4.47 2.41
CA HIS A 187 4.10 -3.46 1.79
C HIS A 187 2.83 -4.05 1.15
N ASP A 188 2.52 -5.31 1.44
CA ASP A 188 1.36 -6.05 0.96
C ASP A 188 0.05 -5.60 1.64
N LYS A 189 -1.06 -5.62 0.90
CA LYS A 189 -2.40 -5.30 1.40
C LYS A 189 -3.41 -6.27 0.83
N LEU A 190 -3.89 -7.17 1.70
CA LEU A 190 -4.72 -8.30 1.32
C LEU A 190 -5.79 -8.57 2.37
N LEU A 191 -7.01 -8.78 1.95
CA LEU A 191 -8.11 -9.29 2.76
C LEU A 191 -8.71 -10.48 2.05
N ILE A 192 -8.81 -11.62 2.73
CA ILE A 192 -9.36 -12.88 2.18
C ILE A 192 -10.50 -13.34 3.07
N VAL A 193 -11.57 -13.81 2.45
CA VAL A 193 -12.72 -14.37 3.18
C VAL A 193 -13.08 -15.73 2.61
N ASP A 194 -13.15 -16.71 3.51
CA ASP A 194 -13.61 -18.07 3.25
C ASP A 194 -12.82 -18.81 2.14
N GLY A 195 -11.62 -18.32 1.76
CA GLY A 195 -10.87 -18.82 0.61
C GLY A 195 -11.60 -18.64 -0.72
N ARG A 196 -12.64 -17.81 -0.77
CA ARG A 196 -13.51 -17.59 -1.93
C ARG A 196 -13.43 -16.18 -2.50
N ALA A 197 -13.15 -15.19 -1.68
CA ALA A 197 -13.04 -13.81 -2.11
C ALA A 197 -11.77 -13.17 -1.57
N ALA A 198 -11.19 -12.23 -2.36
CA ALA A 198 -10.05 -11.44 -1.95
C ALA A 198 -10.22 -9.97 -2.36
N VAL A 199 -9.68 -9.05 -1.55
CA VAL A 199 -9.44 -7.65 -1.91
C VAL A 199 -7.93 -7.43 -1.90
N ILE A 200 -7.40 -6.94 -3.02
CA ILE A 200 -5.97 -6.75 -3.29
C ILE A 200 -5.79 -5.32 -3.82
N GLY A 201 -4.77 -4.59 -3.35
CA GLY A 201 -4.52 -3.26 -3.90
C GLY A 201 -3.58 -2.40 -3.09
N GLY A 202 -3.75 -1.08 -3.20
CA GLY A 202 -2.89 -0.09 -2.56
C GLY A 202 -3.34 0.32 -1.16
N ARG A 203 -4.63 0.20 -0.82
CA ARG A 203 -5.20 0.74 0.41
C ARG A 203 -4.71 0.04 1.67
N ASN A 204 -4.07 0.80 2.55
CA ASN A 204 -3.92 0.41 3.95
C ASN A 204 -5.26 0.60 4.70
N ILE A 205 -5.27 0.29 5.99
CA ILE A 205 -6.44 0.47 6.84
C ILE A 205 -6.28 1.77 7.62
N GLY A 206 -7.02 2.80 7.22
CA GLY A 206 -6.97 4.13 7.82
C GLY A 206 -7.88 5.13 7.10
N ASP A 207 -8.31 6.16 7.81
CA ASP A 207 -9.34 7.12 7.37
C ASP A 207 -8.98 7.81 6.05
N HIS A 208 -7.73 8.18 5.85
CA HIS A 208 -7.26 8.82 4.63
C HIS A 208 -7.24 7.89 3.40
N TYR A 209 -7.33 6.57 3.56
CA TYR A 209 -7.53 5.61 2.45
C TYR A 209 -9.01 5.38 2.11
N PHE A 210 -9.91 5.78 3.02
CA PHE A 210 -11.34 5.57 2.85
C PHE A 210 -12.15 6.87 2.78
N GLY A 211 -11.46 8.01 2.54
CA GLY A 211 -12.11 9.29 2.32
C GLY A 211 -12.73 9.91 3.58
N LEU A 212 -12.20 9.57 4.76
CA LEU A 212 -12.74 9.95 6.07
C LEU A 212 -11.82 10.90 6.85
N SER A 213 -10.74 11.39 6.25
CA SER A 213 -9.81 12.33 6.87
C SER A 213 -10.14 13.77 6.49
N ASP A 214 -10.09 14.68 7.45
CA ASP A 214 -10.27 16.12 7.27
C ASP A 214 -8.99 16.86 6.83
N THR A 215 -7.85 16.17 6.81
CA THR A 215 -6.58 16.74 6.35
C THR A 215 -6.31 16.44 4.89
N TYR A 216 -6.21 15.17 4.52
CA TYR A 216 -6.08 14.75 3.12
C TYR A 216 -6.61 13.33 2.94
N ASN A 217 -6.99 13.01 1.71
CA ASN A 217 -7.46 11.68 1.35
C ASN A 217 -6.75 11.17 0.10
N PHE A 218 -6.52 9.86 0.06
CA PHE A 218 -5.92 9.22 -1.09
C PHE A 218 -6.96 8.77 -2.11
N HIS A 219 -6.69 9.04 -3.39
CA HIS A 219 -7.28 8.30 -4.48
C HIS A 219 -6.49 7.01 -4.68
N ASP A 220 -7.12 5.88 -4.44
CA ASP A 220 -6.50 4.55 -4.52
C ASP A 220 -7.43 3.56 -5.21
N THR A 221 -6.85 2.49 -5.75
CA THR A 221 -7.55 1.48 -6.53
C THR A 221 -7.26 0.10 -5.97
N ASP A 222 -8.31 -0.65 -5.60
CA ASP A 222 -8.22 -2.06 -5.26
C ASP A 222 -8.97 -2.93 -6.27
N LEU A 223 -8.65 -4.22 -6.26
CA LEU A 223 -9.32 -5.28 -6.97
C LEU A 223 -10.08 -6.16 -5.97
N LEU A 224 -11.40 -6.23 -6.10
CA LEU A 224 -12.20 -7.29 -5.52
C LEU A 224 -12.24 -8.45 -6.52
N GLY A 225 -11.94 -9.67 -6.06
CA GLY A 225 -12.12 -10.88 -6.85
C GLY A 225 -12.84 -11.96 -6.06
N ILE A 226 -13.75 -12.67 -6.70
CA ILE A 226 -14.50 -13.81 -6.14
C ILE A 226 -14.30 -15.01 -7.05
N GLY A 227 -13.82 -16.13 -6.53
CA GLY A 227 -13.49 -17.35 -7.27
C GLY A 227 -12.07 -17.84 -7.04
N HIS A 228 -11.38 -18.24 -8.10
CA HIS A 228 -10.01 -18.82 -8.05
C HIS A 228 -8.97 -17.92 -7.37
N ILE A 229 -9.10 -16.60 -7.51
CA ILE A 229 -8.22 -15.60 -6.86
C ILE A 229 -8.17 -15.76 -5.34
N GLY A 230 -9.26 -16.19 -4.69
CA GLY A 230 -9.30 -16.47 -3.27
C GLY A 230 -8.35 -17.60 -2.85
N LEU A 231 -8.21 -18.64 -3.70
CA LEU A 231 -7.27 -19.75 -3.48
C LEU A 231 -5.82 -19.27 -3.64
N GLN A 232 -5.54 -18.49 -4.68
CA GLN A 232 -4.21 -17.90 -4.91
C GLN A 232 -3.81 -17.00 -3.73
N ALA A 233 -4.75 -16.23 -3.21
CA ALA A 233 -4.55 -15.34 -2.08
C ALA A 233 -4.27 -16.13 -0.78
N ASN A 234 -4.97 -17.24 -0.53
CA ASN A 234 -4.68 -18.13 0.60
C ASN A 234 -3.26 -18.70 0.53
N ASP A 235 -2.81 -19.18 -0.64
CA ASP A 235 -1.45 -19.72 -0.81
C ASP A 235 -0.39 -18.66 -0.49
N MET A 236 -0.57 -17.45 -1.01
CA MET A 236 0.31 -16.32 -0.69
C MET A 236 0.30 -16.00 0.81
N PHE A 237 -0.88 -15.84 1.41
CA PHE A 237 -0.99 -15.52 2.83
C PHE A 237 -0.31 -16.57 3.71
N ASP A 238 -0.49 -17.85 3.42
CA ASP A 238 0.11 -18.96 4.18
C ASP A 238 1.64 -18.96 4.11
N ARG A 239 2.24 -18.52 3.00
CA ARG A 239 3.69 -18.36 2.87
C ARG A 239 4.20 -17.26 3.78
N PHE A 240 3.57 -16.08 3.78
CA PHE A 240 3.90 -14.98 4.70
C PHE A 240 3.65 -15.40 6.16
N TRP A 241 2.50 -16.00 6.43
CA TRP A 241 2.11 -16.44 7.76
C TRP A 241 3.11 -17.40 8.41
N ASN A 242 3.73 -18.25 7.62
CA ASN A 242 4.68 -19.25 8.05
C ASN A 242 6.15 -18.84 7.80
N SER A 243 6.40 -17.61 7.33
CA SER A 243 7.77 -17.14 7.07
C SER A 243 8.53 -16.84 8.36
N ASP A 244 9.87 -16.85 8.26
CA ASP A 244 10.76 -16.54 9.38
C ASP A 244 10.72 -15.06 9.78
N TRP A 245 10.12 -14.20 8.96
CA TRP A 245 9.94 -12.77 9.23
C TRP A 245 8.70 -12.46 10.08
N VAL A 246 7.84 -13.44 10.32
CA VAL A 246 6.56 -13.29 11.01
C VAL A 246 6.60 -13.95 12.38
N VAL A 247 6.32 -13.19 13.41
CA VAL A 247 6.40 -13.59 14.82
C VAL A 247 5.02 -13.55 15.46
N SER A 248 4.66 -14.59 16.24
CA SER A 248 3.42 -14.54 17.03
C SER A 248 3.44 -13.39 18.01
N ALA A 249 2.34 -12.68 18.11
CA ALA A 249 2.17 -11.60 19.08
C ALA A 249 2.39 -12.06 20.53
N GLU A 250 2.12 -13.32 20.85
CA GLU A 250 2.37 -13.91 22.18
C GLU A 250 3.84 -13.87 22.58
N ASN A 251 4.75 -13.90 21.62
CA ASN A 251 6.19 -13.93 21.86
C ASN A 251 6.80 -12.53 22.08
N LEU A 252 6.05 -11.47 21.77
CA LEU A 252 6.55 -10.10 21.78
C LEU A 252 5.92 -9.22 22.85
N THR A 253 4.75 -9.60 23.36
CA THR A 253 3.89 -8.69 24.11
C THR A 253 3.73 -9.08 25.57
N THR A 254 3.21 -8.14 26.33
CA THR A 254 2.78 -8.35 27.71
C THR A 254 1.58 -9.30 27.77
N VAL A 255 1.28 -9.82 28.95
CA VAL A 255 0.07 -10.62 29.17
C VAL A 255 -1.18 -9.75 28.97
N ALA A 256 -2.21 -10.31 28.33
CA ALA A 256 -3.49 -9.65 28.15
C ALA A 256 -4.08 -9.22 29.50
N ASP A 257 -4.63 -8.01 29.55
CA ASP A 257 -5.32 -7.48 30.72
C ASP A 257 -6.83 -7.35 30.44
N GLN A 258 -7.63 -8.11 31.22
CA GLN A 258 -9.06 -8.19 31.00
C GLN A 258 -9.76 -6.83 31.15
N ALA A 259 -9.31 -5.96 32.06
CA ALA A 259 -9.95 -4.66 32.27
C ALA A 259 -9.69 -3.73 31.07
N THR A 260 -8.44 -3.69 30.59
CA THR A 260 -8.09 -2.90 29.39
C THR A 260 -8.72 -3.48 28.13
N ALA A 261 -8.83 -4.80 28.00
CA ALA A 261 -9.52 -5.45 26.88
C ALA A 261 -11.02 -5.06 26.82
N GLN A 262 -11.69 -5.01 27.99
CA GLN A 262 -13.08 -4.55 28.05
C GLN A 262 -13.22 -3.06 27.70
N ALA A 263 -12.29 -2.22 28.18
CA ALA A 263 -12.29 -0.80 27.85
C ALA A 263 -12.06 -0.56 26.34
N GLN A 264 -11.14 -1.29 25.74
CA GLN A 264 -10.89 -1.26 24.30
C GLN A 264 -12.13 -1.69 23.51
N TRP A 265 -12.74 -2.81 23.88
CA TRP A 265 -13.98 -3.27 23.23
C TRP A 265 -15.09 -2.22 23.29
N LYS A 266 -15.30 -1.59 24.46
CA LYS A 266 -16.25 -0.49 24.62
C LYS A 266 -15.93 0.68 23.68
N THR A 267 -14.67 1.06 23.58
CA THR A 267 -14.22 2.13 22.68
C THR A 267 -14.52 1.81 21.21
N LEU A 268 -14.31 0.55 20.76
CA LEU A 268 -14.66 0.13 19.41
C LEU A 268 -16.17 0.27 19.15
N GLN A 269 -17.00 -0.21 20.07
CA GLN A 269 -18.46 -0.12 19.95
C GLN A 269 -18.96 1.34 19.96
N GLU A 270 -18.40 2.19 20.81
CA GLU A 270 -18.74 3.62 20.87
C GLU A 270 -18.37 4.32 19.56
N ASN A 271 -17.19 4.04 19.00
CA ASN A 271 -16.76 4.54 17.70
C ASN A 271 -17.78 4.22 16.61
N SER A 272 -18.13 2.95 16.44
CA SER A 272 -19.10 2.52 15.42
C SER A 272 -20.49 3.13 15.64
N ALA A 273 -20.90 3.33 16.90
CA ALA A 273 -22.22 3.85 17.23
C ALA A 273 -22.35 5.37 17.02
N THR A 274 -21.29 6.14 17.27
CA THR A 274 -21.37 7.61 17.43
C THR A 274 -20.59 8.41 16.39
N ALA A 275 -19.58 7.83 15.73
CA ALA A 275 -18.77 8.54 14.73
C ALA A 275 -19.63 9.05 13.57
N THR A 276 -19.64 10.35 13.36
CA THR A 276 -20.38 11.00 12.27
C THR A 276 -19.72 10.75 10.91
N GLU A 277 -18.42 10.57 10.89
CA GLU A 277 -17.58 10.25 9.74
C GLU A 277 -18.00 8.91 9.10
N LEU A 278 -18.49 7.98 9.92
CA LEU A 278 -18.98 6.67 9.47
C LEU A 278 -20.45 6.65 9.03
N ALA A 279 -21.10 7.81 8.86
CA ALA A 279 -22.52 7.90 8.54
C ALA A 279 -22.92 7.19 7.24
N ALA A 280 -22.01 7.10 6.27
CA ALA A 280 -22.22 6.45 4.97
C ALA A 280 -22.14 4.90 5.04
N PHE A 281 -21.73 4.34 6.18
CA PHE A 281 -21.47 2.90 6.33
C PHE A 281 -22.41 2.24 7.34
N PRO A 282 -22.71 0.94 7.21
CA PRO A 282 -23.44 0.19 8.20
C PRO A 282 -22.70 0.18 9.55
N ARG A 283 -23.31 0.72 10.58
CA ARG A 283 -22.73 0.77 11.95
C ARG A 283 -22.73 -0.56 12.69
N LYS A 284 -23.48 -1.54 12.19
CA LYS A 284 -23.58 -2.90 12.73
C LYS A 284 -23.45 -3.92 11.62
N PRO A 285 -22.99 -5.14 11.92
CA PRO A 285 -23.06 -6.24 10.96
C PRO A 285 -24.48 -6.40 10.41
N LYS A 286 -24.58 -6.68 9.13
CA LYS A 286 -25.84 -6.96 8.46
C LYS A 286 -25.71 -8.20 7.57
N ASP A 287 -26.84 -8.75 7.15
CA ASP A 287 -26.87 -9.72 6.09
C ASP A 287 -26.64 -9.02 4.74
N TRP A 288 -25.58 -9.41 4.04
CA TRP A 288 -25.17 -8.84 2.77
C TRP A 288 -25.56 -9.72 1.57
N THR A 289 -26.26 -10.83 1.80
CA THR A 289 -26.58 -11.83 0.77
C THR A 289 -27.22 -11.21 -0.46
N GLU A 290 -28.26 -10.40 -0.29
CA GLU A 290 -28.96 -9.76 -1.41
C GLU A 290 -28.14 -8.63 -2.05
N ASP A 291 -27.40 -7.86 -1.23
CA ASP A 291 -26.52 -6.80 -1.75
C ASP A 291 -25.43 -7.38 -2.66
N ILE A 292 -24.76 -8.46 -2.21
CA ILE A 292 -23.72 -9.14 -3.01
C ILE A 292 -24.36 -9.77 -4.25
N ARG A 293 -25.44 -10.56 -4.10
CA ARG A 293 -26.11 -11.24 -5.21
C ARG A 293 -26.54 -10.25 -6.32
N SER A 294 -27.06 -9.09 -5.94
CA SER A 294 -27.47 -8.06 -6.90
C SER A 294 -26.31 -7.46 -7.70
N ARG A 295 -25.07 -7.59 -7.22
CA ARG A 295 -23.86 -7.06 -7.86
C ARG A 295 -23.09 -8.08 -8.68
N VAL A 296 -23.44 -9.37 -8.58
CA VAL A 296 -22.80 -10.47 -9.35
C VAL A 296 -22.84 -10.22 -10.85
N PRO A 297 -23.96 -9.76 -11.46
CA PRO A 297 -23.99 -9.49 -12.90
C PRO A 297 -23.04 -8.39 -13.38
N GLY A 298 -22.52 -7.58 -12.45
CA GLY A 298 -21.53 -6.54 -12.73
C GLY A 298 -20.08 -6.99 -12.52
N LEU A 299 -19.83 -8.24 -12.17
CA LEU A 299 -18.48 -8.78 -12.09
C LEU A 299 -17.93 -9.04 -13.50
N ARG A 300 -16.65 -8.71 -13.70
CA ARG A 300 -15.91 -8.96 -14.94
C ARG A 300 -15.20 -10.28 -14.85
N ILE A 301 -15.54 -11.21 -15.72
CA ILE A 301 -14.96 -12.56 -15.70
C ILE A 301 -13.57 -12.53 -16.32
N GLY A 302 -12.64 -13.24 -15.72
CA GLY A 302 -11.27 -13.36 -16.18
C GLY A 302 -10.46 -14.42 -15.44
N THR A 303 -9.24 -14.65 -15.92
CA THR A 303 -8.24 -15.44 -15.21
C THR A 303 -7.24 -14.53 -14.54
N SER A 304 -6.67 -14.99 -13.43
CA SER A 304 -5.69 -14.21 -12.67
C SER A 304 -4.44 -15.00 -12.35
N LYS A 305 -3.35 -14.25 -12.16
CA LYS A 305 -2.13 -14.71 -11.49
C LYS A 305 -1.80 -13.72 -10.39
N LEU A 306 -1.81 -14.18 -9.15
CA LEU A 306 -1.29 -13.41 -8.03
C LEU A 306 0.22 -13.60 -7.95
N VAL A 307 0.97 -12.51 -7.91
CA VAL A 307 2.43 -12.49 -7.81
C VAL A 307 2.81 -11.69 -6.58
N TYR A 308 3.81 -12.14 -5.86
CA TYR A 308 4.30 -11.52 -4.63
C TYR A 308 5.79 -11.79 -4.45
N ASP A 309 6.45 -10.95 -3.67
CA ASP A 309 7.85 -11.13 -3.28
C ASP A 309 7.92 -11.95 -1.99
N GLU A 310 8.75 -12.97 -1.97
CA GLU A 310 9.00 -13.76 -0.76
C GLU A 310 10.17 -13.14 0.01
N ALA A 311 9.99 -12.90 1.31
CA ALA A 311 11.07 -12.57 2.20
C ALA A 311 11.76 -13.86 2.64
N SER A 312 12.94 -14.15 2.10
CA SER A 312 13.83 -15.22 2.55
C SER A 312 14.80 -14.72 3.62
N ASP A 313 15.60 -15.61 4.22
CA ASP A 313 16.49 -15.28 5.35
C ASP A 313 17.47 -14.13 5.06
N ASP A 314 17.88 -13.95 3.80
CA ASP A 314 18.92 -12.99 3.42
C ASP A 314 18.48 -11.97 2.34
N GLN A 315 17.37 -12.18 1.64
CA GLN A 315 16.97 -11.34 0.49
C GLN A 315 15.45 -11.36 0.27
N ILE A 316 14.93 -10.25 -0.27
CA ILE A 316 13.62 -10.23 -0.91
C ILE A 316 13.82 -10.65 -2.37
N ASP A 317 13.04 -11.60 -2.85
CA ASP A 317 13.05 -11.90 -4.27
C ASP A 317 12.32 -10.79 -5.04
N GLN A 318 12.84 -10.40 -6.18
CA GLN A 318 12.30 -9.33 -7.02
C GLN A 318 11.31 -9.86 -8.05
N THR A 319 10.39 -10.70 -7.61
CA THR A 319 9.42 -11.38 -8.48
C THR A 319 8.37 -10.42 -9.02
N VAL A 320 7.88 -9.48 -8.19
CA VAL A 320 6.83 -8.52 -8.60
C VAL A 320 7.37 -7.55 -9.62
N ILE A 321 8.51 -6.89 -9.39
CA ILE A 321 9.08 -5.93 -10.34
C ILE A 321 9.43 -6.60 -11.67
N SER A 322 9.99 -7.81 -11.62
CA SER A 322 10.30 -8.60 -12.83
C SER A 322 9.03 -8.94 -13.62
N SER A 323 7.95 -9.30 -12.92
CA SER A 323 6.65 -9.58 -13.52
C SER A 323 6.00 -8.33 -14.10
N MET A 324 6.18 -7.16 -13.49
CA MET A 324 5.70 -5.88 -14.03
C MET A 324 6.43 -5.49 -15.32
N PHE A 325 7.74 -5.64 -15.41
CA PHE A 325 8.46 -5.41 -16.67
C PHE A 325 8.00 -6.37 -17.78
N ASN A 326 7.76 -7.65 -17.43
CA ASN A 326 7.19 -8.61 -18.38
C ASN A 326 5.78 -8.18 -18.83
N PHE A 327 4.94 -7.73 -17.91
CA PHE A 327 3.59 -7.25 -18.18
C PHE A 327 3.61 -6.00 -19.09
N PHE A 328 4.43 -4.99 -18.77
CA PHE A 328 4.59 -3.81 -19.64
C PHE A 328 5.08 -4.18 -21.04
N GLY A 329 5.96 -5.18 -21.13
CA GLY A 329 6.47 -5.70 -22.40
C GLY A 329 5.44 -6.42 -23.27
N LEU A 330 4.27 -6.79 -22.74
CA LEU A 330 3.13 -7.32 -23.52
C LEU A 330 2.51 -6.26 -24.43
N ALA A 331 2.60 -4.99 -24.06
CA ALA A 331 1.97 -3.88 -24.78
C ALA A 331 2.52 -3.76 -26.21
N LYS A 332 1.59 -3.68 -27.18
CA LYS A 332 1.85 -3.51 -28.61
C LYS A 332 1.24 -2.22 -29.16
N GLU A 333 0.18 -1.74 -28.55
CA GLU A 333 -0.60 -0.57 -28.97
C GLU A 333 -0.65 0.50 -27.90
N LYS A 334 -1.03 0.15 -26.65
CA LYS A 334 -1.24 1.11 -25.58
C LYS A 334 -0.85 0.54 -24.20
N LEU A 335 -0.17 1.35 -23.40
CA LEU A 335 0.14 1.07 -22.01
C LEU A 335 -0.24 2.28 -21.15
N LEU A 336 -1.26 2.11 -20.31
CA LEU A 336 -1.67 3.10 -19.31
C LEU A 336 -1.18 2.67 -17.94
N ILE A 337 -0.48 3.57 -17.24
CA ILE A 337 0.03 3.35 -15.89
C ILE A 337 -0.50 4.45 -14.98
N MET A 338 -1.06 4.07 -13.83
CA MET A 338 -1.37 4.97 -12.73
C MET A 338 -0.62 4.50 -11.50
N ASN A 339 0.36 5.29 -11.05
CA ASN A 339 1.24 4.89 -9.96
C ASN A 339 1.60 6.08 -9.06
N ALA A 340 1.43 5.89 -7.76
CA ALA A 340 1.60 6.94 -6.77
C ALA A 340 3.03 7.52 -6.73
N TYR A 341 4.04 6.65 -6.77
CA TYR A 341 5.45 7.00 -6.65
C TYR A 341 6.23 6.41 -7.82
N VAL A 342 6.82 7.32 -8.60
CA VAL A 342 7.54 6.96 -9.83
C VAL A 342 8.94 7.55 -9.77
N ILE A 343 9.92 6.73 -9.41
CA ILE A 343 11.35 7.07 -9.41
C ILE A 343 12.06 5.99 -10.23
N PRO A 344 12.19 6.18 -11.55
CA PRO A 344 12.74 5.15 -12.41
C PRO A 344 14.26 5.01 -12.21
N SER A 345 14.79 3.88 -12.65
CA SER A 345 16.20 3.75 -13.00
C SER A 345 16.41 4.10 -14.47
N GLN A 346 17.66 4.29 -14.90
CA GLN A 346 18.00 4.46 -16.33
C GLN A 346 17.46 3.30 -17.16
N ARG A 347 17.56 2.06 -16.65
CA ARG A 347 17.00 0.87 -17.32
C ARG A 347 15.46 0.97 -17.50
N GLY A 348 14.77 1.57 -16.54
CA GLY A 348 13.32 1.82 -16.65
C GLY A 348 12.99 2.81 -17.76
N ILE A 349 13.75 3.91 -17.86
CA ILE A 349 13.60 4.90 -18.95
C ILE A 349 13.91 4.25 -20.31
N ASP A 350 15.05 3.54 -20.44
CA ASP A 350 15.43 2.85 -21.68
C ASP A 350 14.35 1.83 -22.11
N PHE A 351 13.70 1.16 -21.14
CA PHE A 351 12.63 0.23 -21.42
C PHE A 351 11.38 0.96 -21.96
N MET A 352 10.97 2.09 -21.34
CA MET A 352 9.84 2.90 -21.80
C MET A 352 10.11 3.48 -23.21
N GLN A 353 11.31 3.99 -23.45
CA GLN A 353 11.72 4.43 -24.79
C GLN A 353 11.60 3.30 -25.81
N GLY A 354 12.05 2.09 -25.45
CA GLY A 354 11.93 0.93 -26.34
C GLY A 354 10.49 0.52 -26.64
N LEU A 355 9.52 0.82 -25.76
CA LEU A 355 8.08 0.69 -26.06
C LEU A 355 7.63 1.76 -27.05
N SER A 356 7.95 3.02 -26.80
CA SER A 356 7.59 4.16 -27.65
C SER A 356 8.20 4.04 -29.05
N ASP A 357 9.45 3.59 -29.17
CA ASP A 357 10.13 3.34 -30.45
C ASP A 357 9.44 2.25 -31.29
N ARG A 358 8.70 1.33 -30.65
CA ARG A 358 7.87 0.32 -31.32
C ARG A 358 6.46 0.84 -31.66
N GLY A 359 6.16 2.11 -31.33
CA GLY A 359 4.87 2.75 -31.58
C GLY A 359 3.81 2.48 -30.52
N VAL A 360 4.18 2.01 -29.33
CA VAL A 360 3.28 1.87 -28.20
C VAL A 360 2.98 3.25 -27.60
N ASP A 361 1.70 3.58 -27.45
CA ASP A 361 1.22 4.76 -26.73
C ASP A 361 1.37 4.53 -25.22
N VAL A 362 2.42 5.11 -24.61
CA VAL A 362 2.74 4.95 -23.20
C VAL A 362 2.33 6.21 -22.42
N ARG A 363 1.43 6.05 -21.48
CA ARG A 363 0.94 7.14 -20.63
C ARG A 363 1.10 6.82 -19.14
N ILE A 364 1.60 7.78 -18.38
CA ILE A 364 1.81 7.65 -16.94
C ILE A 364 1.09 8.77 -16.20
N LEU A 365 0.24 8.41 -15.22
CA LEU A 365 -0.31 9.32 -14.21
C LEU A 365 0.39 9.07 -12.88
N THR A 366 0.95 10.13 -12.29
CA THR A 366 1.57 10.11 -10.97
C THR A 366 1.17 11.33 -10.14
N ASN A 367 1.76 11.52 -8.96
CA ASN A 367 1.54 12.71 -8.14
C ASN A 367 2.28 13.93 -8.70
N SER A 368 1.64 15.10 -8.70
CA SER A 368 2.34 16.38 -8.74
C SER A 368 2.98 16.69 -7.39
N LEU A 369 3.84 17.70 -7.30
CA LEU A 369 4.30 18.18 -5.99
C LEU A 369 3.10 18.58 -5.11
N SER A 370 2.05 19.20 -5.68
CA SER A 370 0.89 19.65 -4.92
C SER A 370 0.04 18.51 -4.34
N SER A 371 -0.06 17.38 -5.02
CA SER A 371 -0.82 16.21 -4.55
C SER A 371 0.01 15.23 -3.70
N HIS A 372 1.34 15.44 -3.62
CA HIS A 372 2.24 14.52 -2.94
C HIS A 372 2.13 14.61 -1.40
N ASP A 373 2.04 13.45 -0.75
CA ASP A 373 2.10 13.27 0.71
C ASP A 373 3.54 13.16 1.22
N VAL A 374 4.47 12.62 0.41
CA VAL A 374 5.89 12.44 0.73
C VAL A 374 6.77 13.33 -0.16
N PRO A 375 7.14 14.56 0.28
CA PRO A 375 7.92 15.49 -0.53
C PRO A 375 9.27 14.94 -1.02
N ALA A 376 9.87 14.01 -0.28
CA ALA A 376 11.12 13.36 -0.67
C ALA A 376 10.98 12.54 -1.96
N VAL A 377 9.88 11.84 -2.15
CA VAL A 377 9.62 11.08 -3.38
C VAL A 377 9.53 12.02 -4.58
N ASN A 378 8.79 13.14 -4.47
CA ASN A 378 8.73 14.13 -5.55
C ASN A 378 10.11 14.74 -5.86
N ALA A 379 10.93 15.00 -4.82
CA ALA A 379 12.27 15.55 -4.99
C ALA A 379 13.19 14.65 -5.82
N HIS A 380 12.99 13.32 -5.73
CA HIS A 380 13.75 12.32 -6.50
C HIS A 380 13.08 11.96 -7.83
N TYR A 381 11.77 12.13 -7.98
CA TYR A 381 11.05 12.00 -9.25
C TYR A 381 11.31 13.18 -10.20
N GLU A 382 11.32 14.42 -9.67
CA GLU A 382 11.40 15.67 -10.45
C GLU A 382 12.49 15.66 -11.54
N PRO A 383 13.74 15.17 -11.30
CA PRO A 383 14.79 15.14 -12.32
C PRO A 383 14.50 14.21 -13.50
N TRP A 384 13.57 13.27 -13.38
CA TRP A 384 13.26 12.28 -14.40
C TRP A 384 12.17 12.71 -15.40
N ARG A 385 11.55 13.88 -15.20
CA ARG A 385 10.50 14.37 -16.11
C ARG A 385 11.02 14.53 -17.55
N ASP A 386 12.20 15.14 -17.69
CA ASP A 386 12.86 15.31 -19.00
C ASP A 386 13.10 13.95 -19.68
N ASP A 387 13.57 12.98 -18.90
CA ASP A 387 13.91 11.65 -19.41
C ASP A 387 12.65 10.90 -19.88
N PHE A 388 11.54 10.96 -19.14
CA PHE A 388 10.25 10.40 -19.53
C PHE A 388 9.72 11.02 -20.83
N LEU A 389 9.70 12.34 -20.90
CA LEU A 389 9.21 13.07 -22.09
C LEU A 389 10.07 12.78 -23.31
N ASN A 390 11.40 12.75 -23.17
CA ASN A 390 12.32 12.40 -24.24
C ASN A 390 12.22 10.92 -24.66
N ALA A 391 11.82 10.03 -23.75
CA ALA A 391 11.51 8.62 -24.06
C ALA A 391 10.17 8.44 -24.78
N GLY A 392 9.42 9.51 -25.05
CA GLY A 392 8.13 9.48 -25.75
C GLY A 392 6.96 9.06 -24.87
N VAL A 393 7.09 9.19 -23.54
CA VAL A 393 6.01 8.94 -22.59
C VAL A 393 5.12 10.19 -22.46
N GLU A 394 3.80 10.04 -22.57
CA GLU A 394 2.84 11.08 -22.16
C GLU A 394 2.72 11.08 -20.64
N LEU A 395 3.08 12.21 -20.00
CA LEU A 395 3.16 12.32 -18.56
C LEU A 395 2.05 13.19 -18.00
N PHE A 396 1.35 12.65 -17.01
CA PHE A 396 0.29 13.34 -16.29
C PHE A 396 0.58 13.36 -14.79
N GLU A 397 0.26 14.48 -14.13
CA GLU A 397 0.44 14.65 -12.69
C GLU A 397 -0.89 15.05 -12.04
N LEU A 398 -1.34 14.28 -11.04
CA LEU A 398 -2.61 14.54 -10.35
C LEU A 398 -2.59 15.94 -9.71
N ARG A 399 -3.70 16.66 -9.81
CA ARG A 399 -3.94 17.92 -9.07
C ARG A 399 -4.17 17.62 -7.58
N SER A 400 -3.90 18.57 -6.71
CA SER A 400 -4.27 18.47 -5.29
C SER A 400 -5.77 18.64 -5.03
N ASP A 401 -6.48 19.24 -5.99
CA ASP A 401 -7.91 19.58 -5.98
C ASP A 401 -8.65 18.99 -7.20
N PRO A 402 -8.48 17.70 -7.51
CA PRO A 402 -9.06 17.10 -8.72
C PRO A 402 -10.59 17.05 -8.62
N ALA A 403 -11.28 17.12 -9.74
CA ALA A 403 -12.76 17.03 -9.77
C ALA A 403 -13.32 15.75 -9.15
N ILE A 404 -12.52 14.66 -9.14
CA ILE A 404 -12.89 13.40 -8.48
C ILE A 404 -12.88 13.48 -6.94
N GLN A 405 -12.30 14.52 -6.33
CA GLN A 405 -12.16 14.63 -4.88
C GLN A 405 -13.50 14.42 -4.16
N SER A 406 -14.52 15.18 -4.50
CA SER A 406 -15.81 15.13 -3.83
C SER A 406 -16.70 13.94 -4.20
N THR A 407 -16.40 13.22 -5.30
CA THR A 407 -17.27 12.17 -5.85
C THR A 407 -16.71 10.76 -5.70
N ILE A 408 -15.40 10.63 -5.71
CA ILE A 408 -14.68 9.35 -5.69
C ILE A 408 -13.83 9.21 -4.42
N VAL A 409 -13.13 10.29 -4.01
CA VAL A 409 -12.12 10.22 -2.95
C VAL A 409 -12.72 10.47 -1.58
N GLU A 410 -13.56 11.48 -1.42
CA GLU A 410 -14.16 11.84 -0.13
C GLU A 410 -15.47 11.11 0.14
N VAL A 411 -15.74 10.83 1.40
CA VAL A 411 -17.01 10.25 1.86
C VAL A 411 -17.72 11.27 2.76
N PRO A 412 -18.81 11.89 2.31
CA PRO A 412 -19.53 12.87 3.12
C PRO A 412 -19.96 12.30 4.49
N PRO A 413 -19.87 13.10 5.57
CA PRO A 413 -19.71 14.58 5.57
C PRO A 413 -18.27 15.09 5.60
N VAL A 414 -17.27 14.23 5.39
CA VAL A 414 -15.86 14.60 5.49
C VAL A 414 -15.39 15.30 4.21
N THR A 415 -14.54 16.30 4.38
CA THR A 415 -13.84 17.02 3.31
C THR A 415 -12.39 17.25 3.72
N GLY A 416 -11.46 16.79 2.91
CA GLY A 416 -10.01 16.96 3.11
C GLY A 416 -9.48 18.24 2.44
N GLU A 417 -8.29 18.67 2.86
CA GLU A 417 -7.63 19.86 2.29
C GLU A 417 -7.06 19.59 0.90
N PHE A 418 -6.66 18.34 0.61
CA PHE A 418 -6.14 17.94 -0.69
C PHE A 418 -6.32 16.44 -0.95
N THR A 419 -6.18 16.08 -2.23
CA THR A 419 -6.16 14.67 -2.68
C THR A 419 -4.75 14.28 -3.11
N GLY A 420 -4.30 13.11 -2.64
CA GLY A 420 -3.07 12.46 -3.11
C GLY A 420 -3.38 11.20 -3.90
N LEU A 421 -2.57 10.88 -4.91
CA LEU A 421 -2.64 9.60 -5.61
C LEU A 421 -1.92 8.53 -4.80
N HIS A 422 -2.59 7.37 -4.60
CA HIS A 422 -1.96 6.20 -3.99
C HIS A 422 -2.20 4.91 -4.77
N SER A 423 -2.90 4.96 -5.90
CA SER A 423 -3.14 3.82 -6.80
C SER A 423 -1.85 3.26 -7.39
N LYS A 424 -1.80 1.94 -7.60
CA LYS A 424 -0.73 1.22 -8.31
C LYS A 424 -1.38 0.22 -9.24
N CYS A 425 -1.67 0.68 -10.45
CA CYS A 425 -2.35 -0.15 -11.45
C CYS A 425 -1.91 0.20 -12.88
N ALA A 426 -2.13 -0.72 -13.80
CA ALA A 426 -1.83 -0.53 -15.21
C ALA A 426 -2.73 -1.39 -16.11
N VAL A 427 -2.90 -0.94 -17.35
CA VAL A 427 -3.59 -1.67 -18.43
C VAL A 427 -2.70 -1.74 -19.65
N ALA A 428 -2.59 -2.94 -20.24
CA ALA A 428 -1.92 -3.15 -21.52
C ALA A 428 -2.91 -3.64 -22.56
N ASP A 429 -2.96 -2.95 -23.70
CA ASP A 429 -3.73 -3.28 -24.93
C ASP A 429 -5.23 -3.57 -24.68
N GLY A 430 -5.85 -2.89 -23.69
CA GLY A 430 -7.28 -3.07 -23.39
C GLY A 430 -7.65 -4.51 -22.96
N ARG A 431 -6.69 -5.30 -22.51
CA ARG A 431 -6.90 -6.70 -22.15
C ARG A 431 -6.29 -7.11 -20.83
N TYR A 432 -5.04 -6.74 -20.60
CA TYR A 432 -4.30 -7.17 -19.42
C TYR A 432 -4.31 -6.08 -18.37
N VAL A 433 -4.61 -6.44 -17.14
CA VAL A 433 -4.73 -5.54 -15.99
C VAL A 433 -3.73 -5.94 -14.93
N PHE A 434 -3.07 -4.95 -14.33
CA PHE A 434 -2.32 -5.06 -13.09
C PHE A 434 -2.96 -4.17 -12.02
N ILE A 435 -3.18 -4.69 -10.81
CA ILE A 435 -3.53 -3.93 -9.61
C ILE A 435 -2.79 -4.56 -8.43
N GLY A 436 -2.06 -3.73 -7.64
CA GLY A 436 -1.27 -4.24 -6.52
C GLY A 436 -0.77 -3.18 -5.57
N SER A 437 0.27 -3.53 -4.82
CA SER A 437 0.92 -2.65 -3.85
C SER A 437 2.18 -1.97 -4.37
N MET A 438 2.76 -2.45 -5.48
CA MET A 438 4.06 -2.07 -6.02
C MET A 438 4.10 -0.64 -6.56
N ASN A 439 4.89 0.23 -5.92
CA ASN A 439 5.30 1.50 -6.53
C ASN A 439 6.42 1.29 -7.56
N LEU A 440 6.56 2.24 -8.47
CA LEU A 440 7.66 2.29 -9.45
C LEU A 440 8.84 3.08 -8.86
N ASP A 441 9.33 2.67 -7.71
CA ASP A 441 10.44 3.29 -6.99
C ASP A 441 11.45 2.26 -6.46
N PRO A 442 12.68 2.67 -6.12
CA PRO A 442 13.73 1.76 -5.63
C PRO A 442 13.34 1.03 -4.35
N ARG A 443 12.55 1.67 -3.45
CA ARG A 443 12.15 1.05 -2.20
C ARG A 443 11.24 -0.15 -2.41
N SER A 444 10.26 -0.02 -3.30
CA SER A 444 9.37 -1.12 -3.69
C SER A 444 10.10 -2.17 -4.51
N ALA A 445 11.09 -1.76 -5.32
CA ALA A 445 11.83 -2.69 -6.17
C ALA A 445 12.83 -3.55 -5.41
N ASP A 446 13.49 -3.00 -4.35
CA ASP A 446 14.69 -3.61 -3.78
C ASP A 446 14.61 -3.86 -2.26
N ILE A 447 13.64 -3.25 -1.53
CA ILE A 447 13.64 -3.22 -0.07
C ILE A 447 12.40 -3.85 0.55
N ASN A 448 11.21 -3.52 0.03
CA ASN A 448 9.94 -4.01 0.57
C ASN A 448 9.53 -5.33 -0.09
N THR A 449 8.67 -6.11 0.60
CA THR A 449 7.86 -7.10 -0.12
C THR A 449 6.66 -6.41 -0.74
N GLU A 450 6.32 -6.82 -1.95
CA GLU A 450 5.21 -6.29 -2.72
C GLU A 450 4.34 -7.43 -3.28
N MET A 451 3.13 -7.09 -3.71
CA MET A 451 2.22 -8.03 -4.35
C MET A 451 1.41 -7.37 -5.45
N GLY A 452 0.87 -8.20 -6.35
CA GLY A 452 -0.07 -7.72 -7.35
C GLY A 452 -0.82 -8.84 -8.07
N ALA A 453 -2.04 -8.52 -8.50
CA ALA A 453 -2.85 -9.36 -9.34
C ALA A 453 -2.69 -8.95 -10.80
N PHE A 454 -2.30 -9.89 -11.63
CA PHE A 454 -2.31 -9.79 -13.09
C PHE A 454 -3.55 -10.51 -13.61
N VAL A 455 -4.43 -9.79 -14.31
CA VAL A 455 -5.71 -10.33 -14.77
C VAL A 455 -5.81 -10.24 -16.29
N ASP A 456 -6.23 -11.32 -16.93
CA ASP A 456 -6.60 -11.37 -18.34
C ASP A 456 -8.13 -11.26 -18.45
N SER A 457 -8.64 -10.06 -18.75
CA SER A 457 -10.04 -9.74 -18.92
C SER A 457 -10.21 -8.42 -19.67
N THR A 458 -10.75 -8.48 -20.88
CA THR A 458 -10.99 -7.28 -21.70
C THR A 458 -12.03 -6.36 -21.09
N GLU A 459 -13.03 -6.88 -20.41
CA GLU A 459 -14.06 -6.08 -19.75
C GLU A 459 -13.52 -5.34 -18.53
N LEU A 460 -12.68 -6.01 -17.72
CA LEU A 460 -12.02 -5.38 -16.57
C LEU A 460 -11.02 -4.32 -17.04
N ALA A 461 -10.28 -4.60 -18.09
CA ALA A 461 -9.34 -3.66 -18.71
C ALA A 461 -10.06 -2.40 -19.19
N ALA A 462 -11.19 -2.54 -19.89
CA ALA A 462 -12.00 -1.40 -20.32
C ALA A 462 -12.55 -0.58 -19.15
N ASP A 463 -12.88 -1.22 -18.02
CA ASP A 463 -13.29 -0.51 -16.81
C ASP A 463 -12.13 0.30 -16.21
N LEU A 464 -10.91 -0.29 -16.13
CA LEU A 464 -9.72 0.38 -15.59
C LEU A 464 -9.20 1.49 -16.53
N GLU A 465 -9.22 1.27 -17.86
CA GLU A 465 -8.87 2.31 -18.82
C GLU A 465 -9.73 3.57 -18.65
N ARG A 466 -11.07 3.42 -18.53
CA ARG A 466 -11.97 4.55 -18.29
C ARG A 466 -11.65 5.30 -16.99
N ILE A 467 -11.22 4.58 -15.95
CA ILE A 467 -10.80 5.19 -14.67
C ILE A 467 -9.53 6.01 -14.90
N ILE A 468 -8.49 5.41 -15.48
CA ILE A 468 -7.21 6.08 -15.71
C ILE A 468 -7.37 7.28 -16.65
N GLU A 469 -8.11 7.15 -17.74
CA GLU A 469 -8.36 8.24 -18.70
C GLU A 469 -9.19 9.38 -18.06
N ARG A 470 -10.17 9.06 -17.20
CA ARG A 470 -10.88 10.07 -16.39
C ARG A 470 -9.90 10.85 -15.50
N ASP A 471 -8.99 10.13 -14.85
CA ASP A 471 -8.06 10.73 -13.89
C ASP A 471 -6.93 11.52 -14.58
N MET A 472 -6.61 11.19 -15.83
CA MET A 472 -5.69 11.94 -16.71
C MET A 472 -6.35 13.19 -17.34
N SER A 473 -7.68 13.35 -17.24
CA SER A 473 -8.34 14.54 -17.81
C SER A 473 -7.88 15.84 -17.15
N GLY A 474 -7.93 16.96 -17.87
CA GLY A 474 -7.48 18.27 -17.36
C GLY A 474 -8.23 18.75 -16.11
N ALA A 475 -9.45 18.24 -15.86
CA ALA A 475 -10.18 18.49 -14.63
C ALA A 475 -9.52 17.82 -13.40
N ASN A 476 -8.71 16.77 -13.59
CA ASN A 476 -8.11 15.97 -12.53
C ASN A 476 -6.59 16.03 -12.49
N ALA A 477 -5.94 16.21 -13.63
CA ALA A 477 -4.50 16.14 -13.75
C ALA A 477 -3.93 17.28 -14.61
N TRP A 478 -2.66 17.51 -14.45
CA TRP A 478 -1.82 18.34 -15.30
C TRP A 478 -1.21 17.45 -16.37
N HIS A 479 -1.29 17.83 -17.65
CA HIS A 479 -0.47 17.28 -18.71
C HIS A 479 0.89 17.96 -18.68
N VAL A 480 1.95 17.18 -18.51
CA VAL A 480 3.34 17.66 -18.43
C VAL A 480 3.98 17.49 -19.81
N HIS A 481 4.47 18.58 -20.40
CA HIS A 481 5.06 18.52 -21.74
C HIS A 481 6.07 19.65 -21.96
N PHE A 482 6.85 19.58 -23.03
CA PHE A 482 7.71 20.68 -23.46
C PHE A 482 6.90 21.74 -24.19
N ASN A 483 7.16 23.04 -23.91
CA ASN A 483 6.67 24.16 -24.70
C ASN A 483 7.53 24.36 -25.98
N GLU A 484 7.23 25.40 -26.76
CA GLU A 484 7.96 25.73 -27.99
C GLU A 484 9.45 26.09 -27.74
N ASP A 485 9.77 26.58 -26.56
CA ASP A 485 11.12 26.95 -26.12
C ASP A 485 11.93 25.76 -25.57
N GLY A 486 11.26 24.61 -25.37
CA GLY A 486 11.87 23.38 -24.82
C GLY A 486 11.82 23.31 -23.28
N ASP A 487 11.09 24.21 -22.62
CA ASP A 487 10.89 24.17 -21.16
C ASP A 487 9.70 23.27 -20.80
N ILE A 488 9.79 22.60 -19.65
CA ILE A 488 8.66 21.79 -19.11
C ILE A 488 7.58 22.72 -18.58
N VAL A 489 6.34 22.47 -19.03
CA VAL A 489 5.13 23.17 -18.58
C VAL A 489 4.06 22.16 -18.15
N TRP A 490 3.16 22.62 -17.28
CA TRP A 490 2.01 21.89 -16.75
C TRP A 490 0.75 22.54 -17.27
N THR A 491 -0.02 21.83 -18.11
CA THR A 491 -1.25 22.35 -18.71
C THR A 491 -2.45 21.55 -18.26
N ASN A 492 -3.54 22.22 -17.95
CA ASN A 492 -4.86 21.60 -17.71
C ASN A 492 -5.94 22.32 -18.57
N ASP A 493 -7.23 22.06 -18.30
CA ASP A 493 -8.33 22.66 -19.05
C ASP A 493 -8.45 24.19 -18.87
N GLU A 494 -7.80 24.77 -17.86
CA GLU A 494 -8.00 26.17 -17.43
C GLU A 494 -6.76 27.02 -17.63
N GLU A 495 -5.55 26.48 -17.41
CA GLU A 495 -4.31 27.25 -17.35
C GLU A 495 -3.08 26.43 -17.74
N THR A 496 -1.96 27.14 -17.95
CA THR A 496 -0.62 26.58 -18.12
C THR A 496 0.31 27.21 -17.09
N LEU A 497 1.10 26.38 -16.41
CA LEU A 497 2.10 26.78 -15.42
C LEU A 497 3.51 26.54 -15.95
N ASP A 498 4.40 27.51 -15.77
CA ASP A 498 5.83 27.41 -16.12
C ASP A 498 6.68 26.81 -14.99
N SER A 499 6.06 26.34 -13.92
CA SER A 499 6.74 25.70 -12.80
C SER A 499 5.83 24.66 -12.13
N GLN A 500 6.42 23.60 -11.58
CA GLN A 500 5.66 22.52 -10.98
C GLN A 500 4.63 23.04 -9.96
N PRO A 501 3.37 22.53 -10.02
CA PRO A 501 2.31 22.93 -9.11
C PRO A 501 2.67 22.56 -7.67
N ALA A 502 2.43 23.47 -6.72
CA ALA A 502 2.65 23.25 -5.29
C ALA A 502 1.52 23.90 -4.49
N ARG A 503 1.17 23.31 -3.35
CA ARG A 503 0.13 23.87 -2.46
C ARG A 503 0.54 25.22 -1.86
N ASP A 504 1.82 25.36 -1.53
CA ASP A 504 2.37 26.59 -0.97
C ASP A 504 3.89 26.73 -1.19
N GLY A 505 4.45 27.87 -0.76
CA GLY A 505 5.89 28.11 -0.86
C GLY A 505 6.74 27.24 0.07
N MET A 506 6.19 26.79 1.21
CA MET A 506 6.89 25.91 2.14
C MET A 506 7.12 24.53 1.53
N GLN A 507 6.13 24.00 0.79
CA GLN A 507 6.26 22.73 0.09
C GLN A 507 7.38 22.77 -0.94
N ARG A 508 7.55 23.89 -1.69
CA ARG A 508 8.69 24.08 -2.62
C ARG A 508 10.04 24.07 -1.91
N VAL A 509 10.12 24.74 -0.74
CA VAL A 509 11.33 24.76 0.08
C VAL A 509 11.66 23.37 0.58
N MET A 510 10.68 22.64 1.13
CA MET A 510 10.86 21.26 1.60
C MET A 510 11.30 20.33 0.48
N ASN A 511 10.67 20.40 -0.69
CA ASN A 511 11.06 19.63 -1.86
C ASN A 511 12.53 19.87 -2.24
N THR A 512 12.97 21.13 -2.21
CA THR A 512 14.37 21.48 -2.51
C THR A 512 15.36 20.91 -1.47
N LEU A 513 15.00 20.94 -0.19
CA LEU A 513 15.84 20.37 0.88
C LEU A 513 15.93 18.83 0.79
N MET A 514 14.83 18.17 0.43
CA MET A 514 14.77 16.71 0.32
C MET A 514 15.61 16.15 -0.84
N LYS A 515 15.98 16.95 -1.84
CA LYS A 515 16.96 16.56 -2.87
C LYS A 515 18.34 16.19 -2.32
N LEU A 516 18.65 16.60 -1.09
CA LEU A 516 19.90 16.25 -0.39
C LEU A 516 19.84 14.88 0.31
N GLY A 517 18.68 14.26 0.37
CA GLY A 517 18.47 12.94 0.98
C GLY A 517 19.06 11.79 0.16
N PRO A 518 19.19 10.59 0.75
CA PRO A 518 19.66 9.40 0.05
C PRO A 518 18.62 8.95 -0.99
N LYS A 519 19.07 8.75 -2.24
CA LYS A 519 18.18 8.42 -3.38
C LYS A 519 17.67 6.98 -3.36
N ASP A 520 18.36 6.10 -2.71
CA ASP A 520 18.15 4.65 -2.62
C ASP A 520 17.19 4.23 -1.49
N GLN A 521 16.63 5.20 -0.77
CA GLN A 521 15.69 4.96 0.34
C GLN A 521 14.22 5.27 -0.02
N TYR A 522 13.98 5.80 -1.23
CA TYR A 522 12.66 6.21 -1.71
C TYR A 522 12.35 5.55 -3.04
#